data_bf7728512c45154a32c6ac98c8d14802
#
_entry.id   bf7728512c45154a32c6ac98c8d14802
#
_cell.length_a   1.000
_cell.length_b   1.000
_cell.length_c   1.000
_cell.angle_alpha   90.00
_cell.angle_beta   90.00
_cell.angle_gamma   90.00
#
_symmetry.space_group_name_H-M   'P 1'
#
loop_
_entity.id
_entity.type
_entity.pdbx_description
1 polymer ?
#
loop_
_entity_poly.entity_id
_entity_poly.type
_entity_poly.pdbx_seq_one_letter_code
_entity_poly.pdbx_strand_id
1 'polypeptide(L)'
;IITKIRGIGLGVVTADCVPVILFDKQNHIIGCIHAGWKGAFSGIIENTIKRFKKISIKNKIYAAIGPCIGNKSYEVDLTFYKKFISKTKRNSIYFINKRKNKKLFNLRKYVNDKLIKLNVVVDNINKDTFREKSNFFSYRRSQKLGQNDYGRCISVIALTKFSQN
;
A
#
# COMPACT_ATOMS: atom_id res chain seq x y z
N ILE A 1 5.63 9.60 4.55
CA ILE A 1 5.79 11.06 4.61
C ILE A 1 4.44 11.67 4.96
N ILE A 2 4.43 12.75 5.77
CA ILE A 2 3.20 13.49 6.17
C ILE A 2 3.51 14.97 6.13
N THR A 3 2.56 15.81 5.68
CA THR A 3 2.69 17.27 5.67
C THR A 3 1.36 17.98 5.87
N LYS A 4 1.42 19.24 6.34
CA LYS A 4 0.34 20.24 6.37
C LYS A 4 0.62 21.42 5.43
N ILE A 5 1.78 21.44 4.81
CA ILE A 5 2.24 22.58 4.03
C ILE A 5 1.48 22.60 2.70
N ARG A 6 0.80 23.73 2.45
CA ARG A 6 0.12 23.98 1.18
C ARG A 6 1.11 24.26 0.05
N GLY A 7 0.76 23.90 -1.16
CA GLY A 7 1.61 24.04 -2.35
C GLY A 7 2.69 22.97 -2.47
N ILE A 8 2.65 21.93 -1.62
CA ILE A 8 3.56 20.78 -1.69
C ILE A 8 2.76 19.54 -2.09
N GLY A 9 3.28 18.79 -3.07
CA GLY A 9 2.84 17.46 -3.42
C GLY A 9 3.71 16.40 -2.76
N LEU A 10 3.08 15.37 -2.21
CA LEU A 10 3.74 14.14 -1.74
C LEU A 10 3.56 13.05 -2.78
N GLY A 11 4.66 12.40 -3.16
CA GLY A 11 4.64 11.29 -4.09
C GLY A 11 5.19 10.01 -3.48
N VAL A 12 4.61 8.87 -3.85
CA VAL A 12 5.13 7.54 -3.55
C VAL A 12 5.29 6.75 -4.85
N VAL A 13 6.49 6.24 -5.06
CA VAL A 13 6.87 5.50 -6.26
C VAL A 13 6.84 4.00 -5.95
N THR A 14 6.11 3.23 -6.78
CA THR A 14 5.95 1.78 -6.60
C THR A 14 6.00 1.03 -7.93
N ALA A 15 6.38 -0.24 -7.85
CA ALA A 15 6.14 -1.26 -8.85
C ALA A 15 5.80 -2.54 -8.08
N ASP A 16 4.52 -2.90 -8.02
CA ASP A 16 3.91 -3.99 -7.25
C ASP A 16 3.63 -3.72 -5.76
N CYS A 17 4.47 -2.94 -5.06
CA CYS A 17 4.16 -2.55 -3.69
C CYS A 17 2.87 -1.70 -3.63
N VAL A 18 2.20 -1.70 -2.48
CA VAL A 18 0.97 -0.94 -2.27
C VAL A 18 1.29 0.53 -1.99
N PRO A 19 0.91 1.48 -2.85
CA PRO A 19 0.91 2.89 -2.50
C PRO A 19 -0.34 3.19 -1.69
N VAL A 20 -0.18 3.92 -0.58
CA VAL A 20 -1.31 4.41 0.22
C VAL A 20 -1.22 5.93 0.30
N ILE A 21 -2.27 6.59 -0.11
CA ILE A 21 -2.45 8.04 0.02
C ILE A 21 -3.36 8.28 1.23
N LEU A 22 -2.98 9.21 2.11
CA LEU A 22 -3.72 9.55 3.32
C LEU A 22 -4.18 10.99 3.27
N PHE A 23 -5.40 11.25 3.77
CA PHE A 23 -5.98 12.58 3.82
C PHE A 23 -6.85 12.79 5.08
N ASP A 24 -6.67 13.94 5.74
CA ASP A 24 -7.58 14.51 6.72
C ASP A 24 -8.09 15.86 6.19
N LYS A 25 -9.37 15.87 5.78
CA LYS A 25 -10.00 17.06 5.17
C LYS A 25 -10.06 18.25 6.13
N GLN A 26 -10.35 18.02 7.39
CA GLN A 26 -10.59 19.10 8.37
C GLN A 26 -9.29 19.80 8.79
N ASN A 27 -8.20 19.03 8.98
CA ASN A 27 -6.91 19.59 9.38
C ASN A 27 -5.99 19.89 8.18
N HIS A 28 -6.45 19.63 6.95
CA HIS A 28 -5.65 19.77 5.74
C HIS A 28 -4.30 19.06 5.86
N ILE A 29 -4.34 17.77 6.25
CA ILE A 29 -3.14 16.94 6.39
C ILE A 29 -3.16 15.90 5.30
N ILE A 30 -2.02 15.71 4.64
CA ILE A 30 -1.82 14.66 3.65
C ILE A 30 -0.65 13.78 4.01
N GLY A 31 -0.65 12.55 3.51
CA GLY A 31 0.44 11.61 3.69
C GLY A 31 0.52 10.56 2.60
N CYS A 32 1.68 9.95 2.47
CA CYS A 32 1.92 8.82 1.57
C CYS A 32 2.69 7.71 2.29
N ILE A 33 2.33 6.45 1.99
CA ILE A 33 3.03 5.26 2.47
C ILE A 33 3.40 4.37 1.27
N HIS A 34 4.67 3.95 1.20
CA HIS A 34 5.10 2.84 0.37
C HIS A 34 4.99 1.55 1.17
N ALA A 35 3.88 0.83 1.01
CA ALA A 35 3.63 -0.40 1.75
C ALA A 35 4.01 -1.65 0.93
N GLY A 36 5.31 -1.90 0.78
CA GLY A 36 5.80 -3.21 0.38
C GLY A 36 5.59 -4.24 1.51
N TRP A 37 5.67 -5.55 1.20
CA TRP A 37 5.39 -6.58 2.20
C TRP A 37 6.27 -6.50 3.46
N LYS A 38 7.57 -6.17 3.32
CA LYS A 38 8.49 -5.99 4.45
C LYS A 38 8.03 -4.86 5.36
N GLY A 39 7.80 -3.67 4.79
CA GLY A 39 7.34 -2.50 5.53
C GLY A 39 5.97 -2.73 6.19
N ALA A 40 5.01 -3.30 5.45
CA ALA A 40 3.68 -3.63 5.97
C ALA A 40 3.74 -4.67 7.10
N PHE A 41 4.62 -5.66 6.99
CA PHE A 41 4.87 -6.66 8.04
C PHE A 41 5.52 -6.03 9.28
N SER A 42 6.47 -5.11 9.10
CA SER A 42 7.25 -4.46 10.17
C SER A 42 6.55 -3.26 10.82
N GLY A 43 5.32 -2.90 10.38
CA GLY A 43 4.51 -1.89 11.07
C GLY A 43 4.57 -0.48 10.47
N ILE A 44 4.97 -0.31 9.20
CA ILE A 44 5.01 1.02 8.56
C ILE A 44 3.63 1.71 8.59
N ILE A 45 2.56 0.94 8.44
CA ILE A 45 1.18 1.45 8.43
C ILE A 45 0.82 1.96 9.82
N GLU A 46 1.01 1.14 10.84
CA GLU A 46 0.70 1.46 12.23
C GLU A 46 1.50 2.70 12.70
N ASN A 47 2.79 2.73 12.40
CA ASN A 47 3.66 3.85 12.74
C ASN A 47 3.26 5.15 12.03
N THR A 48 2.89 5.06 10.75
CA THR A 48 2.45 6.24 10.00
C THR A 48 1.12 6.76 10.51
N ILE A 49 0.12 5.89 10.73
CA ILE A 49 -1.18 6.31 11.27
C ILE A 49 -1.05 6.85 12.70
N LYS A 50 -0.20 6.26 13.53
CA LYS A 50 0.10 6.79 14.87
C LYS A 50 0.65 8.23 14.80
N ARG A 51 1.58 8.50 13.88
CA ARG A 51 2.10 9.86 13.66
C ARG A 51 1.05 10.79 13.08
N PHE A 52 0.28 10.31 12.11
CA PHE A 52 -0.81 11.08 11.50
C PHE A 52 -1.83 11.51 12.55
N LYS A 53 -2.26 10.60 13.45
CA LYS A 53 -3.20 10.87 14.54
C LYS A 53 -2.70 11.88 15.58
N LYS A 54 -1.38 12.02 15.76
CA LYS A 54 -0.82 13.04 16.67
C LYS A 54 -1.08 14.48 16.21
N ILE A 55 -1.25 14.67 14.90
CA ILE A 55 -1.48 15.99 14.27
C ILE A 55 -2.89 16.14 13.73
N SER A 56 -3.61 15.02 13.57
CA SER A 56 -5.02 14.91 13.13
C SER A 56 -5.91 14.62 14.33
N ILE A 57 -6.17 15.64 15.15
CA ILE A 57 -6.88 15.46 16.42
C ILE A 57 -8.38 15.26 16.16
N LYS A 58 -8.94 14.14 16.65
CA LYS A 58 -10.37 13.78 16.65
C LYS A 58 -11.06 13.68 15.28
N ASN A 59 -10.33 13.58 14.16
CA ASN A 59 -10.91 13.56 12.83
C ASN A 59 -10.81 12.21 12.13
N LYS A 60 -11.65 12.05 11.10
CA LYS A 60 -11.59 10.90 10.20
C LYS A 60 -10.37 11.01 9.29
N ILE A 61 -9.57 9.95 9.26
CA ILE A 61 -8.50 9.79 8.28
C ILE A 61 -9.04 8.95 7.12
N TYR A 62 -8.86 9.44 5.91
CA TYR A 62 -9.21 8.73 4.69
C TYR A 62 -7.93 8.19 4.04
N ALA A 63 -8.02 7.02 3.45
CA ALA A 63 -6.94 6.40 2.70
C ALA A 63 -7.44 5.93 1.33
N ALA A 64 -6.64 6.18 0.28
CA ALA A 64 -6.79 5.53 -1.01
C ALA A 64 -5.63 4.53 -1.20
N ILE A 65 -5.94 3.27 -1.44
CA ILE A 65 -4.99 2.24 -1.82
C ILE A 65 -4.92 2.21 -3.35
N GLY A 66 -3.75 2.54 -3.90
CA GLY A 66 -3.52 2.58 -5.33
C GLY A 66 -3.26 1.20 -5.96
N PRO A 67 -2.99 1.16 -7.29
CA PRO A 67 -2.65 -0.04 -8.03
C PRO A 67 -1.44 -0.75 -7.42
N CYS A 68 -1.52 -2.07 -7.28
CA CYS A 68 -0.44 -2.90 -6.76
C CYS A 68 -0.55 -4.32 -7.32
N ILE A 69 0.40 -5.18 -7.04
CA ILE A 69 0.33 -6.59 -7.48
C ILE A 69 -0.93 -7.27 -6.93
N GLY A 70 -1.68 -7.90 -7.82
CA GLY A 70 -2.93 -8.59 -7.48
C GLY A 70 -2.71 -9.89 -6.69
N ASN A 71 -3.73 -10.32 -5.97
CA ASN A 71 -3.69 -11.55 -5.17
C ASN A 71 -3.48 -12.83 -6.00
N LYS A 72 -3.90 -12.83 -7.27
CA LYS A 72 -3.68 -13.95 -8.21
C LYS A 72 -2.30 -13.91 -8.89
N SER A 73 -1.53 -12.85 -8.69
CA SER A 73 -0.24 -12.59 -9.32
C SER A 73 0.94 -12.67 -8.35
N TYR A 74 0.70 -12.50 -7.04
CA TYR A 74 1.75 -12.46 -6.04
C TYR A 74 2.04 -13.85 -5.46
N GLU A 75 2.77 -14.66 -6.23
CA GLU A 75 3.26 -15.98 -5.78
C GLU A 75 4.43 -15.81 -4.79
N VAL A 76 4.37 -16.54 -3.69
CA VAL A 76 5.36 -16.58 -2.62
C VAL A 76 5.64 -18.03 -2.20
N ASP A 77 6.78 -18.28 -1.56
CA ASP A 77 7.16 -19.60 -1.05
C ASP A 77 6.60 -19.87 0.36
N LEU A 78 6.83 -21.09 0.85
CA LEU A 78 6.40 -21.48 2.19
C LEU A 78 7.19 -20.77 3.31
N THR A 79 8.43 -20.37 3.07
CA THR A 79 9.24 -19.64 4.06
C THR A 79 8.61 -18.28 4.32
N PHE A 80 8.19 -17.59 3.24
CA PHE A 80 7.43 -16.34 3.33
C PHE A 80 6.12 -16.55 4.13
N TYR A 81 5.35 -17.58 3.80
CA TYR A 81 4.11 -17.92 4.51
C TYR A 81 4.36 -18.15 6.00
N LYS A 82 5.31 -19.03 6.34
CA LYS A 82 5.68 -19.36 7.72
C LYS A 82 6.04 -18.12 8.53
N LYS A 83 6.78 -17.16 7.93
CA LYS A 83 7.11 -15.87 8.55
C LYS A 83 5.88 -15.06 8.95
N PHE A 84 4.83 -15.04 8.12
CA PHE A 84 3.60 -14.34 8.46
C PHE A 84 2.80 -15.05 9.54
N ILE A 85 2.76 -16.38 9.50
CA ILE A 85 2.01 -17.20 10.47
C ILE A 85 2.69 -17.20 11.84
N SER A 86 4.01 -17.15 11.93
CA SER A 86 4.73 -17.05 13.21
C SER A 86 4.38 -15.75 13.96
N LYS A 87 4.06 -14.67 13.25
CA LYS A 87 3.61 -13.42 13.89
C LYS A 87 2.18 -13.54 14.46
N THR A 88 1.28 -14.17 13.74
CA THR A 88 -0.07 -14.57 14.17
C THR A 88 -0.69 -15.54 13.17
N LYS A 89 -1.31 -16.64 13.67
CA LYS A 89 -2.03 -17.63 12.85
C LYS A 89 -3.13 -17.00 11.99
N ARG A 90 -3.75 -15.91 12.47
CA ARG A 90 -4.79 -15.14 11.74
C ARG A 90 -4.30 -14.63 10.37
N ASN A 91 -3.02 -14.46 10.16
CA ASN A 91 -2.48 -14.04 8.86
C ASN A 91 -2.72 -15.06 7.73
N SER A 92 -3.14 -16.29 8.03
CA SER A 92 -3.51 -17.29 7.01
C SER A 92 -4.56 -16.81 6.02
N ILE A 93 -5.47 -15.92 6.44
CA ILE A 93 -6.55 -15.37 5.61
C ILE A 93 -6.05 -14.56 4.40
N TYR A 94 -4.80 -14.16 4.40
CA TYR A 94 -4.17 -13.40 3.30
C TYR A 94 -3.50 -14.30 2.26
N PHE A 95 -3.58 -15.63 2.45
CA PHE A 95 -2.91 -16.59 1.59
C PHE A 95 -3.89 -17.60 1.00
N ILE A 96 -3.69 -17.93 -0.27
CA ILE A 96 -4.42 -19.00 -0.96
C ILE A 96 -3.40 -20.05 -1.42
N ASN A 97 -3.74 -21.32 -1.30
CA ASN A 97 -2.92 -22.41 -1.84
C ASN A 97 -2.88 -22.32 -3.36
N LYS A 98 -1.70 -22.47 -3.96
CA LYS A 98 -1.55 -22.50 -5.41
C LYS A 98 -1.13 -23.88 -5.89
N ARG A 99 -0.01 -24.35 -5.42
CA ARG A 99 0.57 -25.68 -5.71
C ARG A 99 1.54 -26.03 -4.60
N LYS A 100 2.09 -27.27 -4.66
CA LYS A 100 3.08 -27.74 -3.67
C LYS A 100 4.16 -26.67 -3.43
N ASN A 101 4.36 -26.30 -2.18
CA ASN A 101 5.36 -25.31 -1.72
C ASN A 101 5.17 -23.84 -2.22
N LYS A 102 4.04 -23.49 -2.83
CA LYS A 102 3.74 -22.12 -3.27
C LYS A 102 2.36 -21.67 -2.79
N LYS A 103 2.26 -20.39 -2.45
CA LYS A 103 1.03 -19.71 -2.08
C LYS A 103 0.86 -18.41 -2.87
N LEU A 104 -0.34 -17.91 -2.93
CA LEU A 104 -0.66 -16.57 -3.44
C LEU A 104 -0.93 -15.66 -2.24
N PHE A 105 -0.26 -14.53 -2.18
CA PHE A 105 -0.38 -13.56 -1.10
C PHE A 105 -1.20 -12.33 -1.51
N ASN A 106 -2.19 -11.96 -0.70
CA ASN A 106 -3.00 -10.78 -0.91
C ASN A 106 -2.45 -9.59 -0.11
N LEU A 107 -1.43 -8.93 -0.66
CA LEU A 107 -0.80 -7.76 -0.03
C LEU A 107 -1.78 -6.60 0.13
N ARG A 108 -2.64 -6.33 -0.88
CA ARG A 108 -3.67 -5.28 -0.81
C ARG A 108 -4.60 -5.49 0.37
N LYS A 109 -5.17 -6.69 0.51
CA LYS A 109 -6.05 -7.01 1.63
C LYS A 109 -5.32 -6.89 2.97
N TYR A 110 -4.06 -7.32 3.05
CA TYR A 110 -3.25 -7.20 4.26
C TYR A 110 -3.07 -5.74 4.70
N VAL A 111 -2.77 -4.84 3.76
CA VAL A 111 -2.66 -3.39 4.00
C VAL A 111 -4.01 -2.77 4.35
N ASN A 112 -5.05 -3.10 3.59
CA ASN A 112 -6.42 -2.62 3.80
C ASN A 112 -6.92 -2.95 5.22
N ASP A 113 -6.81 -4.22 5.62
CA ASP A 113 -7.30 -4.67 6.93
C ASP A 113 -6.54 -4.00 8.10
N LYS A 114 -5.24 -3.69 7.92
CA LYS A 114 -4.46 -2.92 8.89
C LYS A 114 -4.96 -1.48 9.03
N LEU A 115 -5.27 -0.81 7.92
CA LEU A 115 -5.82 0.54 7.93
C LEU A 115 -7.20 0.58 8.61
N ILE A 116 -8.09 -0.35 8.25
CA ILE A 116 -9.43 -0.46 8.84
C ILE A 116 -9.34 -0.68 10.36
N LYS A 117 -8.46 -1.56 10.84
CA LYS A 117 -8.22 -1.79 12.28
C LYS A 117 -7.74 -0.55 13.02
N LEU A 118 -7.17 0.42 12.32
CA LEU A 118 -6.73 1.71 12.88
C LEU A 118 -7.79 2.80 12.76
N ASN A 119 -9.03 2.44 12.41
CA ASN A 119 -10.17 3.33 12.18
C ASN A 119 -9.91 4.35 11.04
N VAL A 120 -9.25 3.91 9.98
CA VAL A 120 -9.09 4.67 8.74
C VAL A 120 -10.20 4.27 7.77
N VAL A 121 -10.83 5.24 7.12
CA VAL A 121 -11.79 5.00 6.03
C VAL A 121 -11.00 4.71 4.76
N VAL A 122 -11.19 3.54 4.17
CA VAL A 122 -10.33 3.06 3.07
C VAL A 122 -11.12 2.86 1.79
N ASP A 123 -10.61 3.41 0.70
CA ASP A 123 -11.01 3.09 -0.66
C ASP A 123 -9.89 2.39 -1.42
N ASN A 124 -10.25 1.58 -2.43
CA ASN A 124 -9.31 0.72 -3.14
C ASN A 124 -9.44 0.85 -4.66
N ILE A 125 -8.36 1.19 -5.33
CA ILE A 125 -8.22 1.04 -6.78
C ILE A 125 -7.81 -0.40 -7.06
N ASN A 126 -8.80 -1.24 -7.44
CA ASN A 126 -8.59 -2.68 -7.61
C ASN A 126 -7.95 -3.03 -8.96
N LYS A 127 -6.73 -2.58 -9.20
CA LYS A 127 -5.92 -2.82 -10.40
C LYS A 127 -4.71 -3.70 -10.08
N ASP A 128 -4.38 -4.63 -10.99
CA ASP A 128 -3.25 -5.56 -10.83
C ASP A 128 -2.08 -5.11 -11.72
N THR A 129 -1.04 -4.53 -11.11
CA THR A 129 0.13 -4.02 -11.83
C THR A 129 0.87 -5.10 -12.62
N PHE A 130 0.84 -6.36 -12.16
CA PHE A 130 1.47 -7.47 -12.88
C PHE A 130 0.73 -7.85 -14.16
N ARG A 131 -0.61 -7.84 -14.15
CA ARG A 131 -1.44 -8.27 -15.29
C ARG A 131 -1.68 -7.17 -16.30
N GLU A 132 -1.90 -5.95 -15.84
CA GLU A 132 -2.25 -4.80 -16.68
C GLU A 132 -0.96 -4.14 -17.22
N LYS A 133 -0.26 -4.85 -18.11
CA LYS A 133 1.05 -4.46 -18.63
C LYS A 133 1.08 -3.15 -19.42
N SER A 134 -0.02 -2.77 -20.05
CA SER A 134 -0.15 -1.52 -20.80
C SER A 134 -0.33 -0.30 -19.90
N ASN A 135 -0.76 -0.49 -18.65
CA ASN A 135 -1.10 0.60 -17.75
C ASN A 135 -0.08 0.77 -16.62
N PHE A 136 0.62 -0.32 -16.23
CA PHE A 136 1.45 -0.31 -15.03
C PHE A 136 2.79 -1.02 -15.24
N PHE A 137 3.82 -0.48 -14.60
CA PHE A 137 5.07 -1.17 -14.38
C PHE A 137 4.95 -2.20 -13.25
N SER A 138 5.72 -3.30 -13.35
CA SER A 138 5.71 -4.36 -12.36
C SER A 138 7.11 -4.97 -12.19
N TYR A 139 7.66 -4.88 -10.98
CA TYR A 139 8.91 -5.53 -10.60
C TYR A 139 8.83 -7.05 -10.79
N ARG A 140 7.76 -7.68 -10.37
CA ARG A 140 7.56 -9.14 -10.51
C ARG A 140 7.54 -9.58 -11.99
N ARG A 141 6.96 -8.76 -12.86
CA ARG A 141 6.95 -9.03 -14.30
C ARG A 141 8.34 -8.88 -14.88
N SER A 142 9.05 -7.81 -14.57
CA SER A 142 10.41 -7.57 -15.02
C SER A 142 11.35 -8.73 -14.61
N GLN A 143 11.28 -9.17 -13.35
CA GLN A 143 12.06 -10.32 -12.88
C GLN A 143 11.74 -11.63 -13.63
N LYS A 144 10.47 -11.85 -13.98
CA LYS A 144 10.09 -13.04 -14.78
C LYS A 144 10.55 -12.97 -16.22
N LEU A 145 10.75 -11.77 -16.74
CA LEU A 145 11.23 -11.53 -18.11
C LEU A 145 12.76 -11.38 -18.20
N GLY A 146 13.46 -11.52 -17.06
CA GLY A 146 14.93 -11.37 -17.02
C GLY A 146 15.42 -9.94 -17.30
N GLN A 147 14.58 -8.92 -17.09
CA GLN A 147 14.95 -7.53 -17.33
C GLN A 147 15.82 -6.99 -16.19
N ASN A 148 16.88 -6.27 -16.53
CA ASN A 148 17.82 -5.70 -15.56
C ASN A 148 17.27 -4.46 -14.84
N ASP A 149 16.32 -3.74 -15.46
CA ASP A 149 15.66 -2.58 -14.87
C ASP A 149 14.16 -2.59 -15.20
N TYR A 150 13.39 -1.75 -14.50
CA TYR A 150 11.94 -1.63 -14.66
C TYR A 150 11.47 -0.22 -14.33
N GLY A 151 10.45 0.23 -15.04
CA GLY A 151 9.77 1.48 -14.71
C GLY A 151 8.97 1.40 -13.39
N ARG A 152 8.54 2.56 -12.90
CA ARG A 152 7.76 2.68 -11.67
C ARG A 152 6.54 3.57 -11.92
N CYS A 153 5.49 3.33 -11.16
CA CYS A 153 4.30 4.18 -11.11
C CYS A 153 4.42 5.13 -9.93
N ILE A 154 3.95 6.36 -10.08
CA ILE A 154 3.87 7.34 -9.00
C ILE A 154 2.41 7.56 -8.58
N SER A 155 2.15 7.59 -7.28
CA SER A 155 0.88 8.05 -6.70
C SER A 155 1.15 9.35 -5.94
N VAL A 156 0.37 10.39 -6.22
CA VAL A 156 0.62 11.74 -5.71
C VAL A 156 -0.63 12.28 -5.00
N ILE A 157 -0.41 13.04 -3.93
CA ILE A 157 -1.41 13.89 -3.29
C ILE A 157 -0.79 15.25 -2.99
N ALA A 158 -1.57 16.33 -3.16
CA ALA A 158 -1.11 17.68 -2.90
C ALA A 158 -2.16 18.48 -2.13
N LEU A 159 -1.71 19.39 -1.29
CA LEU A 159 -2.50 20.47 -0.75
C LEU A 159 -2.28 21.71 -1.63
N THR A 160 -3.30 22.11 -2.37
CA THR A 160 -3.23 23.29 -3.25
C THR A 160 -3.16 24.58 -2.44
N LYS A 161 -2.57 25.62 -3.02
CA LYS A 161 -2.53 26.97 -2.44
C LYS A 161 -3.83 27.73 -2.58
N PHE A 162 -4.79 27.20 -3.38
CA PHE A 162 -5.97 27.98 -3.73
C PHE A 162 -6.82 28.32 -2.52
N SER A 163 -6.90 29.62 -2.35
CA SER A 163 -7.99 30.29 -1.69
C SER A 163 -9.33 29.93 -2.34
N GLN A 164 -10.30 29.78 -1.53
CA GLN A 164 -11.68 29.91 -1.86
C GLN A 164 -11.89 31.19 -2.67
N ASN A 165 -12.49 31.08 -3.84
CA ASN A 165 -13.35 32.10 -4.33
C ASN A 165 -14.73 31.90 -3.72
#